data_17b9f8b57347ba49ae44641aaacf33f1
#
_entry.id   17b9f8b57347ba49ae44641aaacf33f1
#
_cell.length_a   1.000
_cell.length_b   1.000
_cell.length_c   1.000
_cell.angle_alpha   90.00
_cell.angle_beta   90.00
_cell.angle_gamma   90.00
#
_symmetry.space_group_name_H-M   'P 1'
#
loop_
_entity.id
_entity.type
_entity.pdbx_description
1 polymer ?
#
loop_
_entity_poly.entity_id
_entity_poly.type
_entity_poly.pdbx_seq_one_letter_code
_entity_poly.pdbx_strand_id
1 'polypeptide(L)'
;MDYIQSIRKKVGKDKIILNFTCGILSQSGKVLLQKRADKGTWGLPGGAIELGESAVEALVREFYEETGLKVTVKKLLNVYTKYSDSYPNGDEAQVITLLYLVTYETSISTNFFTSDETLELGLFDYRDIQNITIVNQQHRDMINDFFKNKYPIDR
;
A
#
# COMPACT_ATOMS: atom_id res chain seq x y z
N MET A 1 18.23 8.36 -6.69
CA MET A 1 17.65 7.19 -7.40
C MET A 1 17.16 6.21 -6.36
N ASP A 2 15.91 5.85 -6.41
CA ASP A 2 15.37 4.86 -5.48
C ASP A 2 15.82 3.43 -5.85
N TYR A 3 15.51 2.48 -4.98
CA TYR A 3 15.90 1.08 -5.18
C TYR A 3 15.32 0.48 -6.45
N ILE A 4 14.08 0.79 -6.78
CA ILE A 4 13.41 0.25 -7.97
C ILE A 4 14.13 0.71 -9.24
N GLN A 5 14.41 2.00 -9.35
CA GLN A 5 15.13 2.55 -10.49
C GLN A 5 16.54 1.94 -10.60
N SER A 6 17.21 1.77 -9.49
CA SER A 6 18.56 1.21 -9.46
C SER A 6 18.57 -0.24 -9.95
N ILE A 7 17.66 -1.09 -9.47
CA ILE A 7 17.62 -2.49 -9.88
C ILE A 7 17.22 -2.65 -11.35
N ARG A 8 16.32 -1.80 -11.86
CA ARG A 8 15.90 -1.82 -13.26
C ARG A 8 17.02 -1.51 -14.23
N LYS A 9 17.90 -0.60 -13.87
CA LYS A 9 19.09 -0.33 -14.67
C LYS A 9 19.99 -1.55 -14.83
N LYS A 10 20.03 -2.41 -13.83
CA LYS A 10 20.92 -3.57 -13.80
C LYS A 10 20.32 -4.82 -14.42
N VAL A 11 19.01 -5.04 -14.23
CA VAL A 11 18.38 -6.34 -14.59
C VAL A 11 17.37 -6.24 -15.71
N GLY A 12 17.02 -5.05 -16.19
CA GLY A 12 16.04 -4.87 -17.26
C GLY A 12 14.63 -4.66 -16.76
N LYS A 13 13.66 -4.79 -17.65
CA LYS A 13 12.31 -4.24 -17.43
C LYS A 13 11.21 -5.27 -17.16
N ASP A 14 11.44 -6.53 -17.49
CA ASP A 14 10.40 -7.56 -17.56
C ASP A 14 10.69 -8.82 -16.74
N LYS A 15 11.68 -8.76 -15.86
CA LYS A 15 12.14 -9.94 -15.09
C LYS A 15 12.35 -9.61 -13.62
N ILE A 16 11.51 -8.73 -13.07
CA ILE A 16 11.70 -8.20 -11.73
C ILE A 16 10.58 -8.67 -10.83
N ILE A 17 10.95 -9.19 -9.67
CA ILE A 17 10.03 -9.37 -8.55
C ILE A 17 10.33 -8.27 -7.54
N LEU A 18 9.30 -7.49 -7.20
CA LEU A 18 9.40 -6.41 -6.23
C LEU A 18 8.63 -6.78 -4.98
N ASN A 19 9.21 -6.52 -3.82
CA ASN A 19 8.57 -6.76 -2.53
C ASN A 19 8.10 -5.44 -1.95
N PHE A 20 6.81 -5.38 -1.66
CA PHE A 20 6.15 -4.22 -1.08
C PHE A 20 5.52 -4.56 0.26
N THR A 21 5.20 -3.53 1.01
CA THR A 21 4.47 -3.64 2.27
C THR A 21 3.37 -2.59 2.27
N CYS A 22 2.20 -2.97 2.76
CA CYS A 22 1.05 -2.08 2.90
C CYS A 22 0.43 -2.23 4.28
N GLY A 23 -0.21 -1.17 4.74
CA GLY A 23 -0.85 -1.15 6.06
C GLY A 23 -2.35 -0.88 5.99
N ILE A 24 -3.11 -1.67 6.75
CA ILE A 24 -4.51 -1.41 7.06
C ILE A 24 -4.56 -0.64 8.37
N LEU A 25 -4.97 0.61 8.32
CA LEU A 25 -5.31 1.40 9.49
C LEU A 25 -6.82 1.59 9.50
N SER A 26 -7.48 0.96 10.46
CA SER A 26 -8.93 0.98 10.57
C SER A 26 -9.39 1.79 11.77
N GLN A 27 -10.43 2.60 11.56
CA GLN A 27 -11.08 3.37 12.62
C GLN A 27 -12.58 3.41 12.37
N SER A 28 -13.37 2.99 13.35
CA SER A 28 -14.84 3.01 13.29
C SER A 28 -15.41 2.31 12.05
N GLY A 29 -14.83 1.15 11.69
CA GLY A 29 -15.26 0.36 10.53
C GLY A 29 -14.81 0.90 9.18
N LYS A 30 -13.95 1.91 9.16
CA LYS A 30 -13.42 2.52 7.94
C LYS A 30 -11.91 2.30 7.85
N VAL A 31 -11.40 2.23 6.63
CA VAL A 31 -9.99 2.02 6.33
C VAL A 31 -9.41 3.28 5.71
N LEU A 32 -8.20 3.64 6.15
CA LEU A 32 -7.47 4.78 5.59
C LEU A 32 -6.89 4.44 4.23
N LEU A 33 -7.23 5.26 3.25
CA LEU A 33 -6.68 5.18 1.90
C LEU A 33 -6.01 6.50 1.51
N GLN A 34 -5.08 6.38 0.60
CA GLN A 34 -4.34 7.48 -0.01
C GLN A 34 -4.77 7.65 -1.45
N LYS A 35 -5.12 8.87 -1.86
CA LYS A 35 -5.29 9.20 -3.27
C LYS A 35 -3.92 9.53 -3.85
N ARG A 36 -3.48 8.71 -4.80
CA ARG A 36 -2.12 8.76 -5.33
C ARG A 36 -1.95 9.88 -6.36
N ALA A 37 -0.86 10.62 -6.25
CA ALA A 37 -0.56 11.71 -7.17
C ALA A 37 -0.25 11.20 -8.59
N ASP A 38 0.32 9.99 -8.72
CA ASP A 38 0.72 9.44 -10.02
C ASP A 38 -0.45 9.09 -10.93
N LYS A 39 -1.55 8.57 -10.38
CA LYS A 39 -2.71 8.09 -11.15
C LYS A 39 -4.03 8.71 -10.75
N GLY A 40 -4.08 9.48 -9.67
CA GLY A 40 -5.32 10.02 -9.12
C GLY A 40 -6.28 8.95 -8.59
N THR A 41 -5.77 7.76 -8.27
CA THR A 41 -6.55 6.62 -7.77
C THR A 41 -6.21 6.33 -6.32
N TRP A 42 -7.07 5.56 -5.66
CA TRP A 42 -6.96 5.27 -4.24
C TRP A 42 -6.24 3.94 -3.98
N GLY A 43 -5.38 3.91 -2.96
CA GLY A 43 -4.69 2.71 -2.55
C GLY A 43 -4.37 2.73 -1.06
N LEU A 44 -3.92 1.58 -0.56
CA LEU A 44 -3.42 1.48 0.81
C LEU A 44 -2.06 2.16 0.92
N PRO A 45 -1.79 2.87 2.02
CA PRO A 45 -0.44 3.39 2.25
C PRO A 45 0.57 2.27 2.39
N GLY A 46 1.74 2.47 1.81
CA GLY A 46 2.83 1.51 1.81
C GLY A 46 3.80 1.78 0.68
N GLY A 47 4.72 0.89 0.46
CA GLY A 47 5.72 1.04 -0.60
C GLY A 47 6.72 -0.09 -0.65
N ALA A 48 7.76 0.10 -1.44
CA ALA A 48 8.78 -0.91 -1.64
C ALA A 48 9.65 -1.10 -0.41
N ILE A 49 9.98 -2.36 -0.12
CA ILE A 49 10.99 -2.70 0.88
C ILE A 49 12.36 -2.44 0.24
N GLU A 50 13.15 -1.59 0.85
CA GLU A 50 14.49 -1.28 0.38
C GLU A 50 15.53 -2.23 0.99
N LEU A 51 16.69 -2.30 0.35
CA LEU A 51 17.80 -3.13 0.84
C LEU A 51 18.16 -2.76 2.28
N GLY A 52 18.22 -3.76 3.14
CA GLY A 52 18.57 -3.59 4.54
C GLY A 52 17.40 -3.28 5.47
N GLU A 53 16.21 -3.03 4.92
CA GLU A 53 15.01 -2.83 5.73
C GLU A 53 14.29 -4.15 5.98
N SER A 54 13.69 -4.29 7.17
CA SER A 54 12.64 -5.29 7.37
C SER A 54 11.33 -4.77 6.75
N ALA A 55 10.36 -5.67 6.55
CA ALA A 55 9.05 -5.26 6.05
C ALA A 55 8.36 -4.26 6.99
N VAL A 56 8.51 -4.45 8.30
CA VAL A 56 7.94 -3.54 9.31
C VAL A 56 8.60 -2.16 9.26
N GLU A 57 9.93 -2.12 9.16
CA GLU A 57 10.65 -0.86 9.04
C GLU A 57 10.25 -0.08 7.78
N ALA A 58 10.14 -0.79 6.66
CA ALA A 58 9.71 -0.19 5.40
C ALA A 58 8.28 0.37 5.50
N LEU A 59 7.38 -0.38 6.14
CA LEU A 59 6.00 0.06 6.30
C LEU A 59 5.88 1.32 7.16
N VAL A 60 6.57 1.36 8.30
CA VAL A 60 6.55 2.54 9.19
C VAL A 60 7.07 3.77 8.44
N ARG A 61 8.15 3.63 7.70
CA ARG A 61 8.73 4.71 6.90
C ARG A 61 7.76 5.18 5.81
N GLU A 62 7.28 4.27 4.98
CA GLU A 62 6.38 4.61 3.86
C GLU A 62 5.05 5.18 4.34
N PHE A 63 4.48 4.59 5.40
CA PHE A 63 3.23 5.07 5.96
C PHE A 63 3.34 6.51 6.44
N TYR A 64 4.45 6.85 7.11
CA TYR A 64 4.72 8.22 7.55
C TYR A 64 4.90 9.17 6.37
N GLU A 65 5.67 8.77 5.36
CA GLU A 65 5.90 9.60 4.17
C GLU A 65 4.59 9.91 3.43
N GLU A 66 3.68 8.95 3.38
CA GLU A 66 2.46 9.06 2.59
C GLU A 66 1.26 9.61 3.36
N THR A 67 1.25 9.55 4.68
CA THR A 67 0.11 9.96 5.49
C THR A 67 0.44 10.96 6.60
N GLY A 68 1.72 11.13 6.93
CA GLY A 68 2.14 11.93 8.08
C GLY A 68 1.89 11.25 9.43
N LEU A 69 1.41 10.01 9.45
CA LEU A 69 1.09 9.29 10.66
C LEU A 69 2.19 8.31 11.03
N LYS A 70 2.67 8.37 12.26
CA LYS A 70 3.61 7.41 12.81
C LYS A 70 2.83 6.26 13.43
N VAL A 71 2.69 5.17 12.68
CA VAL A 71 1.89 4.01 13.09
C VAL A 71 2.70 2.97 13.83
N THR A 72 2.02 2.10 14.56
CA THR A 72 2.58 0.89 15.16
C THR A 72 2.07 -0.32 14.37
N VAL A 73 2.97 -1.19 13.93
CA VAL A 73 2.61 -2.42 13.22
C VAL A 73 2.24 -3.49 14.22
N LYS A 74 1.05 -4.08 14.08
CA LYS A 74 0.51 -5.07 15.02
C LYS A 74 0.72 -6.50 14.58
N LYS A 75 0.34 -6.84 13.36
CA LYS A 75 0.49 -8.23 12.87
C LYS A 75 0.44 -8.29 11.36
N LEU A 76 1.04 -9.32 10.81
CA LEU A 76 0.89 -9.69 9.41
C LEU A 76 -0.52 -10.26 9.19
N LEU A 77 -1.25 -9.70 8.23
CA LEU A 77 -2.57 -10.20 7.86
C LEU A 77 -2.49 -11.26 6.78
N ASN A 78 -1.78 -10.98 5.71
CA ASN A 78 -1.64 -11.91 4.58
C ASN A 78 -0.50 -11.49 3.66
N VAL A 79 -0.11 -12.38 2.75
CA VAL A 79 0.88 -12.12 1.69
C VAL A 79 0.18 -12.27 0.35
N TYR A 80 0.43 -11.33 -0.57
CA TYR A 80 -0.19 -11.26 -1.88
C TYR A 80 0.89 -11.41 -2.94
N THR A 81 0.87 -12.52 -3.69
CA THR A 81 2.02 -12.91 -4.49
C THR A 81 1.77 -12.98 -6.00
N LYS A 82 0.54 -13.26 -6.43
CA LYS A 82 0.23 -13.53 -7.82
C LYS A 82 -0.29 -12.29 -8.57
N TYR A 83 0.48 -11.20 -8.51
CA TYR A 83 0.07 -9.93 -9.10
C TYR A 83 1.18 -9.38 -9.98
N SER A 84 0.79 -8.86 -11.14
CA SER A 84 1.69 -8.12 -12.02
C SER A 84 1.25 -6.67 -12.08
N ASP A 85 2.19 -5.76 -12.18
CA ASP A 85 1.92 -4.35 -12.35
C ASP A 85 2.72 -3.81 -13.53
N SER A 86 2.10 -2.89 -14.26
CA SER A 86 2.70 -2.21 -15.40
C SER A 86 2.88 -0.74 -15.07
N TYR A 87 4.01 -0.19 -15.44
CA TYR A 87 4.37 1.19 -15.15
C TYR A 87 4.30 2.04 -16.42
N PRO A 88 4.12 3.39 -16.29
CA PRO A 88 3.98 4.27 -17.46
C PRO A 88 5.14 4.20 -18.45
N ASN A 89 6.34 3.84 -18.00
CA ASN A 89 7.52 3.70 -18.86
C ASN A 89 7.60 2.35 -19.60
N GLY A 90 6.58 1.51 -19.48
CA GLY A 90 6.52 0.18 -20.11
C GLY A 90 7.11 -0.94 -19.26
N ASP A 91 7.60 -0.66 -18.07
CA ASP A 91 8.11 -1.69 -17.17
C ASP A 91 7.00 -2.59 -16.67
N GLU A 92 7.32 -3.89 -16.49
CA GLU A 92 6.44 -4.86 -15.88
C GLU A 92 7.16 -5.55 -14.72
N ALA A 93 6.44 -5.80 -13.63
CA ALA A 93 6.97 -6.48 -12.47
C ALA A 93 5.92 -7.39 -11.85
N GLN A 94 6.37 -8.51 -11.28
CA GLN A 94 5.54 -9.24 -10.34
C GLN A 94 5.69 -8.58 -8.97
N VAL A 95 4.57 -8.25 -8.35
CA VAL A 95 4.57 -7.50 -7.09
C VAL A 95 4.09 -8.40 -5.96
N ILE A 96 4.98 -8.65 -5.00
CA ILE A 96 4.66 -9.37 -3.78
C ILE A 96 4.45 -8.34 -2.68
N THR A 97 3.29 -8.35 -2.05
CA THR A 97 2.97 -7.40 -0.98
C THR A 97 2.64 -8.11 0.31
N LEU A 98 3.31 -7.69 1.39
CA LEU A 98 3.00 -8.08 2.75
C LEU A 98 2.00 -7.07 3.33
N LEU A 99 0.84 -7.54 3.73
CA LEU A 99 -0.21 -6.70 4.30
C LEU A 99 -0.23 -6.82 5.81
N TYR A 100 -0.09 -5.69 6.50
CA TYR A 100 -0.09 -5.62 7.95
C TYR A 100 -1.27 -4.84 8.50
N LEU A 101 -1.71 -5.23 9.68
CA LEU A 101 -2.58 -4.39 10.50
C LEU A 101 -1.71 -3.40 11.27
N VAL A 102 -2.04 -2.12 11.19
CA VAL A 102 -1.35 -1.06 11.92
C VAL A 102 -2.34 -0.31 12.80
N THR A 103 -1.82 0.37 13.82
CA THR A 103 -2.64 1.19 14.72
C THR A 103 -2.03 2.58 14.89
N TYR A 104 -2.90 3.53 15.23
CA TYR A 104 -2.52 4.90 15.56
C TYR A 104 -3.22 5.31 16.84
N GLU A 105 -2.52 6.01 17.74
CA GLU A 105 -2.98 6.23 19.11
C GLU A 105 -4.15 7.19 19.25
N THR A 106 -4.34 8.08 18.29
CA THR A 106 -5.38 9.12 18.36
C THR A 106 -6.33 9.02 17.17
N SER A 107 -7.36 9.87 17.18
CA SER A 107 -8.27 9.99 16.05
C SER A 107 -7.53 10.47 14.81
N ILE A 108 -7.88 9.89 13.66
CA ILE A 108 -7.26 10.21 12.39
C ILE A 108 -7.91 11.46 11.81
N SER A 109 -7.08 12.48 11.52
CA SER A 109 -7.51 13.63 10.74
C SER A 109 -7.01 13.45 9.29
N THR A 110 -7.91 13.48 8.33
CA THR A 110 -7.57 13.30 6.91
C THR A 110 -7.52 14.62 6.15
N ASN A 111 -7.82 15.75 6.81
CA ASN A 111 -8.20 16.98 6.12
C ASN A 111 -7.05 17.81 5.56
N PHE A 112 -5.80 17.59 5.97
CA PHE A 112 -4.75 18.55 5.64
C PHE A 112 -3.42 17.94 5.20
N PHE A 113 -3.35 16.62 5.04
CA PHE A 113 -2.09 16.02 4.62
C PHE A 113 -2.03 15.91 3.10
N THR A 114 -0.98 16.49 2.54
CA THR A 114 -0.60 16.29 1.14
C THR A 114 0.92 16.17 1.06
N SER A 115 1.41 15.52 0.02
CA SER A 115 2.82 15.40 -0.28
C SER A 115 3.00 15.27 -1.80
N ASP A 116 4.24 15.07 -2.25
CA ASP A 116 4.49 14.82 -3.67
C ASP A 116 3.80 13.55 -4.17
N GLU A 117 3.55 12.59 -3.30
CA GLU A 117 2.92 11.31 -3.64
C GLU A 117 1.45 11.21 -3.26
N THR A 118 0.96 12.09 -2.38
CA THR A 118 -0.40 12.04 -1.83
C THR A 118 -1.18 13.30 -2.15
N LEU A 119 -2.24 13.15 -2.93
CA LEU A 119 -3.18 14.24 -3.20
C LEU A 119 -4.16 14.45 -2.06
N GLU A 120 -4.61 13.34 -1.45
CA GLU A 120 -5.69 13.34 -0.47
C GLU A 120 -5.64 12.07 0.36
N LEU A 121 -6.08 12.14 1.62
CA LEU A 121 -6.35 10.98 2.47
C LEU A 121 -7.85 10.89 2.73
N GLY A 122 -8.35 9.67 2.89
CA GLY A 122 -9.74 9.44 3.20
C GLY A 122 -9.95 8.17 4.02
N LEU A 123 -11.04 8.15 4.78
CA LEU A 123 -11.51 6.98 5.51
C LEU A 123 -12.75 6.42 4.80
N PHE A 124 -12.72 5.16 4.45
CA PHE A 124 -13.75 4.52 3.62
C PHE A 124 -14.24 3.24 4.29
N ASP A 125 -15.56 3.07 4.35
CA ASP A 125 -16.16 1.80 4.73
C ASP A 125 -16.28 0.87 3.50
N TYR A 126 -16.78 -0.35 3.72
CA TYR A 126 -16.90 -1.32 2.63
C TYR A 126 -17.80 -0.83 1.50
N ARG A 127 -18.87 -0.10 1.82
CA ARG A 127 -19.77 0.46 0.82
C ARG A 127 -19.11 1.56 0.00
N ASP A 128 -18.38 2.47 0.66
CA ASP A 128 -17.68 3.57 -0.02
C ASP A 128 -16.63 3.06 -0.99
N ILE A 129 -15.91 2.00 -0.63
CA ILE A 129 -14.89 1.36 -1.48
C ILE A 129 -15.44 0.95 -2.84
N GLN A 130 -16.70 0.54 -2.91
CA GLN A 130 -17.32 0.13 -4.17
C GLN A 130 -17.55 1.29 -5.14
N ASN A 131 -17.50 2.53 -4.67
CA ASN A 131 -17.79 3.73 -5.45
C ASN A 131 -16.56 4.56 -5.82
N ILE A 132 -15.35 4.09 -5.48
CA ILE A 132 -14.10 4.79 -5.81
C ILE A 132 -13.22 3.91 -6.69
N THR A 133 -12.28 4.55 -7.39
CA THR A 133 -11.33 3.82 -8.23
C THR A 133 -10.11 3.44 -7.42
N ILE A 134 -9.92 2.14 -7.23
CA ILE A 134 -8.75 1.57 -6.55
C ILE A 134 -7.62 1.39 -7.57
N VAL A 135 -6.39 1.61 -7.14
CA VAL A 135 -5.22 1.71 -8.01
C VAL A 135 -4.97 0.45 -8.85
N ASN A 136 -5.22 -0.74 -8.31
CA ASN A 136 -5.05 -2.02 -9.02
C ASN A 136 -5.80 -3.15 -8.32
N GLN A 137 -5.76 -4.34 -8.90
CA GLN A 137 -6.46 -5.50 -8.37
C GLN A 137 -5.86 -5.99 -7.04
N GLN A 138 -4.55 -5.88 -6.86
CA GLN A 138 -3.90 -6.28 -5.60
C GLN A 138 -4.43 -5.48 -4.41
N HIS A 139 -4.48 -4.16 -4.55
CA HIS A 139 -5.05 -3.29 -3.51
C HIS A 139 -6.53 -3.57 -3.29
N ARG A 140 -7.29 -3.81 -4.35
CA ARG A 140 -8.70 -4.17 -4.22
C ARG A 140 -8.89 -5.46 -3.44
N ASP A 141 -8.09 -6.48 -3.73
CA ASP A 141 -8.15 -7.75 -3.01
C ASP A 141 -7.75 -7.60 -1.55
N MET A 142 -6.66 -6.85 -1.29
CA MET A 142 -6.22 -6.58 0.09
C MET A 142 -7.31 -5.91 0.92
N ILE A 143 -7.97 -4.90 0.37
CA ILE A 143 -9.03 -4.15 1.07
C ILE A 143 -10.26 -5.05 1.29
N ASN A 144 -10.71 -5.75 0.25
CA ASN A 144 -11.88 -6.62 0.35
C ASN A 144 -11.63 -7.79 1.31
N ASP A 145 -10.44 -8.40 1.27
CA ASP A 145 -10.10 -9.50 2.19
C ASP A 145 -10.10 -9.02 3.63
N PHE A 146 -9.65 -7.79 3.89
CA PHE A 146 -9.71 -7.22 5.24
C PHE A 146 -11.16 -7.13 5.75
N PHE A 147 -12.06 -6.58 4.96
CA PHE A 147 -13.47 -6.46 5.37
C PHE A 147 -14.14 -7.83 5.54
N LYS A 148 -13.77 -8.82 4.75
CA LYS A 148 -14.29 -10.19 4.87
C LYS A 148 -13.62 -10.98 6.00
N ASN A 149 -12.46 -10.56 6.43
CA ASN A 149 -11.67 -11.16 7.52
C ASN A 149 -11.48 -12.67 7.36
N LYS A 150 -11.06 -13.11 6.17
CA LYS A 150 -10.86 -14.53 5.85
C LYS A 150 -9.38 -14.85 5.63
N TYR A 151 -8.61 -14.84 6.69
CA TYR A 151 -7.18 -15.12 6.62
C TYR A 151 -6.81 -16.45 7.26
N PRO A 152 -5.73 -17.13 6.80
CA PRO A 152 -4.97 -16.81 5.59
C PRO A 152 -5.72 -17.22 4.31
N ILE A 153 -5.38 -16.55 3.21
CA ILE A 153 -5.92 -16.86 1.91
C ILE A 153 -4.77 -16.88 0.89
N ASP A 154 -4.80 -17.82 -0.04
CA ASP A 154 -3.82 -17.90 -1.12
C ASP A 154 -4.13 -16.86 -2.18
N ARG A 155 -3.19 -15.94 -2.37
CA ARG A 155 -3.32 -14.82 -3.31
C ARG A 155 -2.09 -14.63 -4.17
#